data_7e195c12869b2695b36d199f4ffd9b2c
#
_entry.id   7e195c12869b2695b36d199f4ffd9b2c
#
_cell.length_a   1.000
_cell.length_b   1.000
_cell.length_c   1.000
_cell.angle_alpha   90.00
_cell.angle_beta   90.00
_cell.angle_gamma   90.00
#
_symmetry.space_group_name_H-M   'P 1'
#
loop_
_entity.id
_entity.type
_entity.pdbx_description
1 polymer ?
#
loop_
_entity_poly.entity_id
_entity_poly.type
_entity_poly.pdbx_seq_one_letter_code
_entity_poly.pdbx_strand_id
1 'polypeptide(L)'
;MVRRTLLILTGFLCLSLLLLGSSEAAPSTGTIQVAFILSEFEDQEYQEDHDQDYFEDLAFGNSDSMWEYYDEVSRSELNIEGDVFGPYTLDGDAADYGTENMDFVEDSVEIADDDIDYRNYDAVMVIHSGPGEESSGNSDDIWSIHWPYSIETDDDGHEIEEITQAPEYEYSSGERSPLGVWVHEFGHELGIPDLYDTDDSSEGIGHWGVMASGSWADNGETPVYFSAWSRYWLGWIDPIVITDDINNLELEPIENEGNVYLLPIPGNWSNSNEYYLIENRQKLK
;
A
#
# COMPACT_ATOMS: atom_id res chain seq x y z
N MET A 1 -21.06 -65.49 -34.93
CA MET A 1 -21.79 -64.78 -33.85
C MET A 1 -20.72 -64.28 -32.88
N VAL A 2 -20.23 -63.04 -33.09
CA VAL A 2 -19.13 -62.44 -32.32
C VAL A 2 -19.74 -61.40 -31.42
N ARG A 3 -19.70 -61.61 -30.09
CA ARG A 3 -20.11 -60.64 -29.08
C ARG A 3 -19.04 -59.59 -28.92
N ARG A 4 -19.34 -58.33 -29.25
CA ARG A 4 -18.51 -57.16 -28.92
C ARG A 4 -18.83 -56.72 -27.50
N THR A 5 -17.89 -56.82 -26.59
CA THR A 5 -17.96 -56.25 -25.25
C THR A 5 -17.54 -54.77 -25.33
N LEU A 6 -18.48 -53.89 -24.97
CA LEU A 6 -18.24 -52.44 -24.91
C LEU A 6 -17.68 -52.12 -23.51
N LEU A 7 -16.42 -51.70 -23.45
CA LEU A 7 -15.79 -51.20 -22.26
C LEU A 7 -16.14 -49.72 -22.14
N ILE A 8 -16.96 -49.37 -21.14
CA ILE A 8 -17.22 -47.96 -20.78
C ILE A 8 -16.13 -47.56 -19.80
N LEU A 9 -15.22 -46.73 -20.27
CA LEU A 9 -14.22 -46.06 -19.44
C LEU A 9 -14.86 -44.79 -18.83
N THR A 10 -15.27 -44.88 -17.58
CA THR A 10 -15.70 -43.69 -16.79
C THR A 10 -14.44 -42.99 -16.32
N GLY A 11 -14.05 -41.96 -17.05
CA GLY A 11 -12.99 -41.04 -16.61
C GLY A 11 -13.56 -40.17 -15.48
N PHE A 12 -13.06 -40.37 -14.27
CA PHE A 12 -13.22 -39.42 -13.16
C PHE A 12 -12.35 -38.22 -13.49
N LEU A 13 -12.97 -37.13 -13.93
CA LEU A 13 -12.33 -35.80 -14.01
C LEU A 13 -12.29 -35.25 -12.59
N CYS A 14 -11.16 -35.43 -11.90
CA CYS A 14 -10.88 -34.77 -10.64
C CYS A 14 -10.66 -33.29 -10.96
N LEU A 15 -11.73 -32.48 -10.85
CA LEU A 15 -11.65 -31.04 -10.89
C LEU A 15 -11.06 -30.61 -9.53
N SER A 16 -9.72 -30.52 -9.46
CA SER A 16 -9.06 -29.80 -8.38
C SER A 16 -9.46 -28.33 -8.52
N LEU A 17 -10.44 -27.89 -7.73
CA LEU A 17 -10.65 -26.49 -7.45
C LEU A 17 -9.38 -26.04 -6.71
N LEU A 18 -8.46 -25.41 -7.42
CA LEU A 18 -7.49 -24.52 -6.80
C LEU A 18 -8.31 -23.40 -6.17
N LEU A 19 -8.52 -23.47 -4.88
CA LEU A 19 -8.80 -22.31 -4.06
C LEU A 19 -7.52 -21.47 -4.14
N LEU A 20 -7.45 -20.57 -5.10
CA LEU A 20 -6.61 -19.40 -4.98
C LEU A 20 -7.17 -18.67 -3.78
N GLY A 21 -6.52 -18.77 -2.63
CA GLY A 21 -6.77 -17.89 -1.53
C GLY A 21 -6.59 -16.48 -2.10
N SER A 22 -7.65 -15.68 -2.09
CA SER A 22 -7.47 -14.26 -2.22
C SER A 22 -6.80 -13.84 -0.92
N SER A 23 -5.59 -13.32 -0.98
CA SER A 23 -5.00 -12.55 0.10
C SER A 23 -6.06 -11.58 0.61
N GLU A 24 -6.24 -11.48 1.89
CA GLU A 24 -7.20 -10.58 2.51
C GLU A 24 -6.42 -9.32 2.90
N ALA A 25 -6.71 -8.21 2.23
CA ALA A 25 -6.07 -6.91 2.51
C ALA A 25 -6.19 -6.55 4.00
N ALA A 26 -5.24 -5.80 4.52
CA ALA A 26 -5.29 -5.31 5.89
C ALA A 26 -6.59 -4.51 6.17
N PRO A 27 -7.08 -4.49 7.43
CA PRO A 27 -8.29 -3.75 7.77
C PRO A 27 -8.17 -2.26 7.41
N SER A 28 -9.13 -1.72 6.66
CA SER A 28 -9.12 -0.30 6.25
C SER A 28 -9.73 0.64 7.29
N THR A 29 -10.28 0.13 8.40
CA THR A 29 -10.89 0.91 9.48
C THR A 29 -10.59 0.30 10.84
N GLY A 30 -10.63 1.13 11.89
CA GLY A 30 -10.27 0.72 13.25
C GLY A 30 -8.77 0.89 13.49
N THR A 31 -8.23 0.16 14.46
CA THR A 31 -6.79 0.17 14.74
C THR A 31 -6.15 -1.04 14.09
N ILE A 32 -5.08 -0.82 13.34
CA ILE A 32 -4.23 -1.86 12.78
C ILE A 32 -2.84 -1.78 13.40
N GLN A 33 -2.23 -2.95 13.57
CA GLN A 33 -0.88 -3.09 14.09
C GLN A 33 0.07 -3.36 12.93
N VAL A 34 1.13 -2.54 12.79
CA VAL A 34 2.11 -2.67 11.71
C VAL A 34 3.49 -2.94 12.30
N ALA A 35 4.15 -3.99 11.82
CA ALA A 35 5.56 -4.21 12.11
C ALA A 35 6.41 -3.55 11.02
N PHE A 36 7.29 -2.62 11.40
CA PHE A 36 8.31 -2.07 10.53
C PHE A 36 9.62 -2.80 10.77
N ILE A 37 10.21 -3.38 9.73
CA ILE A 37 11.50 -4.06 9.78
C ILE A 37 12.53 -3.18 9.08
N LEU A 38 13.55 -2.75 9.80
CA LEU A 38 14.65 -1.99 9.23
C LEU A 38 15.76 -2.94 8.77
N SER A 39 16.05 -2.95 7.47
CA SER A 39 17.06 -3.82 6.88
C SER A 39 18.12 -3.01 6.14
N GLU A 40 19.39 -3.25 6.48
CA GLU A 40 20.57 -2.64 5.87
C GLU A 40 21.49 -3.72 5.30
N PHE A 41 22.51 -3.31 4.54
CA PHE A 41 23.37 -4.22 3.81
C PHE A 41 24.84 -4.11 4.26
N GLU A 42 25.69 -5.09 3.92
CA GLU A 42 27.12 -5.06 4.27
C GLU A 42 27.84 -3.81 3.73
N ASP A 43 27.40 -3.27 2.58
CA ASP A 43 27.99 -2.11 1.92
C ASP A 43 27.17 -0.82 2.06
N GLN A 44 25.94 -0.89 2.61
CA GLN A 44 25.03 0.24 2.74
C GLN A 44 24.28 0.21 4.08
N GLU A 45 24.77 0.98 5.03
CA GLU A 45 24.11 1.21 6.34
C GLU A 45 23.14 2.40 6.23
N TYR A 46 22.20 2.53 7.19
CA TYR A 46 21.37 3.73 7.32
C TYR A 46 22.20 4.97 7.59
N GLN A 47 21.68 6.16 7.25
CA GLN A 47 22.32 7.43 7.61
C GLN A 47 22.47 7.56 9.12
N GLU A 48 23.52 8.24 9.60
CA GLU A 48 23.88 8.33 11.04
C GLU A 48 22.76 8.88 11.92
N ASP A 49 21.89 9.73 11.37
CA ASP A 49 20.73 10.35 12.04
C ASP A 49 19.39 9.66 11.75
N HIS A 50 19.38 8.58 10.97
CA HIS A 50 18.22 7.76 10.69
C HIS A 50 18.26 6.50 11.56
N ASP A 51 18.18 6.69 12.87
CA ASP A 51 18.10 5.62 13.85
C ASP A 51 16.65 5.12 14.04
N GLN A 52 16.45 4.17 14.92
CA GLN A 52 15.13 3.59 15.18
C GLN A 52 14.13 4.67 15.64
N ASP A 53 14.55 5.65 16.47
CA ASP A 53 13.67 6.73 16.94
C ASP A 53 13.19 7.59 15.74
N TYR A 54 14.07 7.82 14.73
CA TYR A 54 13.70 8.52 13.50
C TYR A 54 12.58 7.78 12.74
N PHE A 55 12.71 6.47 12.57
CA PHE A 55 11.69 5.67 11.88
C PHE A 55 10.40 5.53 12.70
N GLU A 56 10.47 5.44 14.02
CA GLU A 56 9.31 5.50 14.89
C GLU A 56 8.56 6.83 14.75
N ASP A 57 9.28 7.95 14.67
CA ASP A 57 8.69 9.28 14.45
C ASP A 57 8.06 9.38 13.05
N LEU A 58 8.71 8.83 12.01
CA LEU A 58 8.18 8.84 10.64
C LEU A 58 6.96 7.92 10.48
N ALA A 59 6.94 6.78 11.16
CA ALA A 59 5.81 5.84 11.14
C ALA A 59 4.63 6.34 11.98
N PHE A 60 4.88 6.76 13.24
CA PHE A 60 3.85 6.94 14.27
C PHE A 60 3.87 8.32 14.94
N GLY A 61 4.72 9.24 14.52
CA GLY A 61 4.81 10.59 15.07
C GLY A 61 3.54 11.40 14.94
N ASN A 62 3.42 12.48 15.73
CA ASN A 62 2.24 13.34 15.74
C ASN A 62 2.22 14.39 14.60
N SER A 63 3.25 14.43 13.77
CA SER A 63 3.35 15.34 12.62
C SER A 63 4.30 14.78 11.57
N ASP A 64 4.01 15.05 10.31
CA ASP A 64 4.81 14.66 9.16
C ASP A 64 5.12 13.14 9.15
N SER A 65 4.13 12.33 9.54
CA SER A 65 4.23 10.88 9.71
C SER A 65 3.17 10.13 8.90
N MET A 66 3.39 8.84 8.75
CA MET A 66 2.42 7.93 8.14
C MET A 66 1.12 7.89 8.96
N TRP A 67 1.21 7.84 10.31
CA TRP A 67 0.06 7.87 11.19
C TRP A 67 -0.77 9.15 11.01
N GLU A 68 -0.14 10.34 11.05
CA GLU A 68 -0.85 11.61 10.87
C GLU A 68 -1.56 11.66 9.51
N TYR A 69 -0.86 11.23 8.45
CA TYR A 69 -1.44 11.19 7.11
C TYR A 69 -2.71 10.33 7.07
N TYR A 70 -2.65 9.09 7.58
CA TYR A 70 -3.78 8.17 7.55
C TYR A 70 -4.92 8.60 8.48
N ASP A 71 -4.63 9.13 9.67
CA ASP A 71 -5.65 9.71 10.56
C ASP A 71 -6.41 10.86 9.87
N GLU A 72 -5.68 11.79 9.22
CA GLU A 72 -6.27 12.93 8.51
C GLU A 72 -7.09 12.47 7.30
N VAL A 73 -6.54 11.65 6.39
CA VAL A 73 -7.23 11.29 5.14
C VAL A 73 -8.40 10.33 5.36
N SER A 74 -8.36 9.52 6.40
CA SER A 74 -9.44 8.62 6.80
C SER A 74 -10.49 9.30 7.67
N ARG A 75 -10.23 10.50 8.18
CA ARG A 75 -11.06 11.19 9.19
C ARG A 75 -11.13 10.40 10.50
N SER A 76 -9.99 9.88 10.94
CA SER A 76 -9.84 9.04 12.13
C SER A 76 -10.63 7.71 12.07
N GLU A 77 -11.04 7.27 10.88
CA GLU A 77 -11.62 5.94 10.71
C GLU A 77 -10.56 4.84 10.77
N LEU A 78 -9.30 5.14 10.39
CA LEU A 78 -8.14 4.26 10.48
C LEU A 78 -7.12 4.83 11.46
N ASN A 79 -6.69 4.02 12.42
CA ASN A 79 -5.60 4.33 13.34
C ASN A 79 -4.47 3.31 13.12
N ILE A 80 -3.25 3.77 12.86
CA ILE A 80 -2.08 2.94 12.68
C ILE A 80 -1.26 2.96 13.97
N GLU A 81 -0.99 1.78 14.52
CA GLU A 81 -0.10 1.58 15.67
C GLU A 81 0.89 0.46 15.31
N GLY A 82 1.96 0.31 16.05
CA GLY A 82 2.90 -0.78 15.84
C GLY A 82 4.25 -0.53 16.46
N ASP A 83 5.23 -1.26 15.95
CA ASP A 83 6.60 -1.24 16.46
C ASP A 83 7.59 -1.21 15.29
N VAL A 84 8.79 -0.66 15.55
CA VAL A 84 9.92 -0.63 14.62
C VAL A 84 11.00 -1.56 15.14
N PHE A 85 11.48 -2.47 14.32
CA PHE A 85 12.49 -3.48 14.65
C PHE A 85 13.76 -3.29 13.83
N GLY A 86 14.90 -3.64 14.41
CA GLY A 86 16.19 -3.54 13.75
C GLY A 86 16.98 -2.29 14.16
N PRO A 87 17.95 -1.83 13.34
CA PRO A 87 18.27 -2.36 12.01
C PRO A 87 18.92 -3.75 12.03
N TYR A 88 18.60 -4.55 11.03
CA TYR A 88 19.21 -5.86 10.77
C TYR A 88 20.10 -5.75 9.54
N THR A 89 21.31 -6.31 9.59
CA THR A 89 22.22 -6.33 8.44
C THR A 89 22.05 -7.65 7.68
N LEU A 90 21.56 -7.56 6.45
CA LEU A 90 21.43 -8.71 5.56
C LEU A 90 22.79 -9.14 5.01
N ASP A 91 22.93 -10.42 4.69
CA ASP A 91 24.13 -10.96 4.04
C ASP A 91 24.16 -10.51 2.55
N GLY A 92 25.18 -9.73 2.17
CA GLY A 92 25.41 -9.28 0.79
C GLY A 92 25.36 -7.77 0.62
N ASP A 93 25.57 -7.35 -0.63
CA ASP A 93 25.57 -5.95 -1.03
C ASP A 93 24.13 -5.52 -1.41
N ALA A 94 23.77 -4.24 -1.26
CA ALA A 94 22.47 -3.71 -1.64
C ALA A 94 22.09 -4.05 -3.09
N ALA A 95 23.08 -4.03 -3.99
CA ALA A 95 22.90 -4.36 -5.40
C ALA A 95 22.54 -5.83 -5.66
N ASP A 96 22.74 -6.75 -4.72
CA ASP A 96 22.29 -8.14 -4.83
C ASP A 96 20.76 -8.26 -4.71
N TYR A 97 20.12 -7.26 -4.08
CA TYR A 97 18.68 -7.14 -3.88
C TYR A 97 18.01 -6.10 -4.80
N GLY A 98 18.80 -5.44 -5.65
CA GLY A 98 18.32 -4.39 -6.54
C GLY A 98 17.17 -4.83 -7.46
N THR A 99 16.44 -3.84 -7.98
CA THR A 99 15.23 -4.04 -8.79
C THR A 99 14.10 -4.73 -7.99
N GLU A 100 13.11 -5.29 -8.64
CA GLU A 100 11.99 -6.01 -8.04
C GLU A 100 12.44 -7.42 -7.59
N ASN A 101 13.00 -7.53 -6.39
CA ASN A 101 13.52 -8.78 -5.86
C ASN A 101 12.84 -9.16 -4.55
N MET A 102 12.05 -10.23 -4.58
CA MET A 102 11.33 -10.73 -3.41
C MET A 102 12.27 -11.31 -2.33
N ASP A 103 13.47 -11.73 -2.70
CA ASP A 103 14.48 -12.25 -1.75
C ASP A 103 14.78 -11.22 -0.65
N PHE A 104 14.68 -9.92 -0.95
CA PHE A 104 14.87 -8.85 0.03
C PHE A 104 13.88 -8.93 1.20
N VAL A 105 12.59 -9.07 0.91
CA VAL A 105 11.57 -9.14 1.96
C VAL A 105 11.59 -10.48 2.67
N GLU A 106 11.89 -11.59 1.96
CA GLU A 106 12.04 -12.93 2.56
C GLU A 106 13.20 -12.97 3.56
N ASP A 107 14.38 -12.49 3.16
CA ASP A 107 15.57 -12.45 4.04
C ASP A 107 15.37 -11.49 5.23
N SER A 108 14.66 -10.36 5.01
CA SER A 108 14.33 -9.41 6.09
C SER A 108 13.39 -10.00 7.12
N VAL A 109 12.40 -10.76 6.69
CA VAL A 109 11.48 -11.47 7.59
C VAL A 109 12.23 -12.56 8.35
N GLU A 110 13.06 -13.38 7.65
CA GLU A 110 13.82 -14.46 8.26
C GLU A 110 14.79 -13.96 9.35
N ILE A 111 15.52 -12.88 9.09
CA ILE A 111 16.50 -12.35 10.07
C ILE A 111 15.83 -11.74 11.30
N ALA A 112 14.60 -11.23 11.16
CA ALA A 112 13.85 -10.57 12.23
C ALA A 112 12.95 -11.53 13.03
N ASP A 113 12.75 -12.77 12.57
CA ASP A 113 11.75 -13.72 13.08
C ASP A 113 11.93 -14.08 14.56
N ASP A 114 13.18 -14.18 15.04
CA ASP A 114 13.46 -14.44 16.48
C ASP A 114 13.00 -13.28 17.39
N ASP A 115 12.85 -12.06 16.87
CA ASP A 115 12.52 -10.85 17.63
C ASP A 115 11.05 -10.44 17.47
N ILE A 116 10.33 -10.92 16.44
CA ILE A 116 8.97 -10.51 16.09
C ILE A 116 8.01 -11.71 16.18
N ASP A 117 6.96 -11.58 16.96
CA ASP A 117 5.79 -12.47 16.88
C ASP A 117 4.80 -11.84 15.87
N TYR A 118 4.90 -12.25 14.61
CA TYR A 118 4.11 -11.70 13.50
C TYR A 118 2.59 -11.84 13.68
N ARG A 119 2.13 -12.76 14.52
CA ARG A 119 0.71 -12.94 14.87
C ARG A 119 0.10 -11.74 15.59
N ASN A 120 0.92 -10.81 16.06
CA ASN A 120 0.48 -9.59 16.74
C ASN A 120 0.27 -8.41 15.76
N TYR A 121 0.58 -8.58 14.48
CA TYR A 121 0.54 -7.53 13.48
C TYR A 121 -0.44 -7.87 12.35
N ASP A 122 -1.12 -6.83 11.86
CA ASP A 122 -2.06 -6.92 10.75
C ASP A 122 -1.36 -6.67 9.41
N ALA A 123 -0.19 -6.04 9.42
CA ALA A 123 0.62 -5.72 8.25
C ALA A 123 2.12 -5.69 8.58
N VAL A 124 2.96 -5.93 7.59
CA VAL A 124 4.42 -5.84 7.69
C VAL A 124 4.98 -4.94 6.62
N MET A 125 5.85 -4.03 7.02
CA MET A 125 6.53 -3.11 6.11
C MET A 125 8.03 -3.17 6.32
N VAL A 126 8.78 -3.50 5.26
CA VAL A 126 10.24 -3.57 5.29
C VAL A 126 10.83 -2.29 4.73
N ILE A 127 11.69 -1.64 5.48
CA ILE A 127 12.38 -0.44 5.06
C ILE A 127 13.85 -0.80 4.79
N HIS A 128 14.31 -0.53 3.58
CA HIS A 128 15.72 -0.73 3.24
C HIS A 128 16.53 0.56 3.41
N SER A 129 17.79 0.42 3.81
CA SER A 129 18.72 1.53 3.78
C SER A 129 18.94 2.04 2.35
N GLY A 130 19.20 3.34 2.20
CA GLY A 130 19.45 3.95 0.91
C GLY A 130 18.19 4.42 0.15
N PRO A 131 18.40 4.87 -1.11
CA PRO A 131 17.33 5.47 -1.91
C PRO A 131 16.44 4.41 -2.60
N GLY A 132 15.20 4.79 -2.92
CA GLY A 132 14.34 4.01 -3.82
C GLY A 132 14.79 4.12 -5.29
N GLU A 133 14.74 3.01 -6.04
CA GLU A 133 15.06 2.97 -7.48
C GLU A 133 14.13 3.91 -8.28
N GLU A 134 12.86 4.03 -7.88
CA GLU A 134 11.85 4.87 -8.53
C GLU A 134 12.25 6.34 -8.61
N SER A 135 13.10 6.80 -7.71
CA SER A 135 13.60 8.17 -7.70
C SER A 135 15.07 8.31 -8.09
N SER A 136 15.90 7.32 -7.78
CA SER A 136 17.33 7.32 -8.13
C SER A 136 17.56 6.96 -9.59
N GLY A 137 16.70 6.09 -10.16
CA GLY A 137 16.85 5.54 -11.50
C GLY A 137 18.06 4.62 -11.66
N ASN A 138 18.59 4.11 -10.56
CA ASN A 138 19.70 3.18 -10.55
C ASN A 138 19.17 1.77 -10.25
N SER A 139 19.30 0.84 -11.18
CA SER A 139 18.82 -0.54 -11.05
C SER A 139 19.54 -1.38 -9.99
N ASP A 140 20.58 -0.85 -9.37
CA ASP A 140 21.25 -1.47 -8.22
C ASP A 140 20.54 -1.08 -6.90
N ASP A 141 19.65 -0.08 -6.92
CA ASP A 141 18.81 0.31 -5.79
C ASP A 141 17.51 -0.52 -5.80
N ILE A 142 16.81 -0.55 -4.67
CA ILE A 142 15.61 -1.37 -4.49
C ILE A 142 14.38 -0.54 -4.85
N TRP A 143 13.46 -1.13 -5.62
CA TRP A 143 12.18 -0.53 -5.99
C TRP A 143 11.16 -0.68 -4.87
N SER A 144 10.40 0.38 -4.56
CA SER A 144 9.27 0.29 -3.63
C SER A 144 8.13 -0.50 -4.25
N ILE A 145 7.60 -1.45 -3.50
CA ILE A 145 6.56 -2.34 -4.01
C ILE A 145 5.78 -3.02 -2.88
N HIS A 146 4.51 -3.24 -3.11
CA HIS A 146 3.68 -4.12 -2.31
C HIS A 146 3.63 -5.52 -2.95
N TRP A 147 3.99 -6.54 -2.18
CA TRP A 147 4.01 -7.93 -2.60
C TRP A 147 2.76 -8.68 -2.12
N PRO A 148 1.85 -9.08 -3.02
CA PRO A 148 0.67 -9.87 -2.67
C PRO A 148 1.00 -11.36 -2.62
N TYR A 149 2.04 -11.75 -1.89
CA TYR A 149 2.53 -13.11 -1.76
C TYR A 149 2.83 -13.43 -0.31
N SER A 150 2.46 -14.63 0.14
CA SER A 150 2.71 -15.04 1.51
C SER A 150 4.16 -15.48 1.74
N ILE A 151 4.67 -15.10 2.93
CA ILE A 151 5.96 -15.50 3.47
C ILE A 151 5.72 -16.35 4.71
N GLU A 152 6.33 -17.55 4.78
CA GLU A 152 6.27 -18.42 5.96
C GLU A 152 7.13 -17.82 7.09
N THR A 153 6.63 -17.90 8.33
CA THR A 153 7.36 -17.51 9.53
C THR A 153 7.56 -18.70 10.45
N ASP A 154 8.42 -18.57 11.46
CA ASP A 154 8.61 -19.62 12.50
C ASP A 154 7.48 -19.66 13.54
N ASP A 155 6.49 -18.82 13.44
CA ASP A 155 5.35 -18.65 14.34
C ASP A 155 4.25 -19.72 14.14
N ASP A 156 4.53 -20.98 14.48
CA ASP A 156 3.55 -22.10 14.52
C ASP A 156 2.63 -22.19 13.27
N GLY A 157 3.19 -21.91 12.06
CA GLY A 157 2.47 -21.98 10.78
C GLY A 157 1.66 -20.71 10.47
N HIS A 158 2.03 -19.60 11.05
CA HIS A 158 1.60 -18.27 10.60
C HIS A 158 2.34 -17.92 9.31
N GLU A 159 1.64 -17.28 8.39
CA GLU A 159 2.18 -16.71 7.16
C GLU A 159 1.84 -15.23 7.14
N ILE A 160 2.79 -14.40 6.74
CA ILE A 160 2.50 -13.01 6.35
C ILE A 160 1.89 -13.10 4.96
N GLU A 161 0.63 -12.68 4.79
CA GLU A 161 -0.10 -12.85 3.52
C GLU A 161 0.34 -11.86 2.44
N GLU A 162 0.66 -10.63 2.84
CA GLU A 162 1.11 -9.53 2.00
C GLU A 162 2.20 -8.75 2.72
N ILE A 163 3.13 -8.15 1.99
CA ILE A 163 4.24 -7.41 2.58
C ILE A 163 4.62 -6.21 1.70
N THR A 164 4.92 -5.11 2.32
CA THR A 164 5.33 -3.88 1.64
C THR A 164 6.81 -3.61 1.86
N GLN A 165 7.52 -3.16 0.83
CA GLN A 165 8.88 -2.65 0.95
C GLN A 165 8.96 -1.20 0.49
N ALA A 166 9.82 -0.40 1.15
CA ALA A 166 10.00 1.00 0.85
C ALA A 166 11.39 1.50 1.30
N PRO A 167 11.87 2.66 0.81
CA PRO A 167 13.21 3.13 1.07
C PRO A 167 13.33 3.93 2.37
N GLU A 168 14.57 4.09 2.82
CA GLU A 168 14.96 5.04 3.87
C GLU A 168 14.71 6.49 3.44
N TYR A 169 15.02 6.82 2.19
CA TYR A 169 14.84 8.16 1.62
C TYR A 169 14.64 8.11 0.11
N GLU A 170 14.23 9.24 -0.44
CA GLU A 170 14.10 9.40 -1.88
C GLU A 170 15.28 10.19 -2.48
N TYR A 171 15.60 9.89 -3.74
CA TYR A 171 16.71 10.43 -4.50
C TYR A 171 18.11 10.14 -3.91
N SER A 172 19.08 10.01 -4.77
CA SER A 172 20.48 9.71 -4.44
C SER A 172 21.15 10.73 -3.50
N SER A 173 20.50 11.87 -3.20
CA SER A 173 21.04 12.89 -2.28
C SER A 173 20.70 12.63 -0.82
N GLY A 174 19.76 11.73 -0.51
CA GLY A 174 19.30 11.48 0.85
C GLY A 174 18.56 12.65 1.51
N GLU A 175 18.11 13.62 0.71
CA GLU A 175 17.53 14.87 1.24
C GLU A 175 16.00 14.92 1.15
N ARG A 176 15.33 13.80 0.81
CA ARG A 176 13.88 13.80 0.62
C ARG A 176 13.20 12.72 1.41
N SER A 177 12.09 13.11 2.04
CA SER A 177 11.25 12.22 2.82
C SER A 177 10.69 11.09 1.94
N PRO A 178 10.72 9.85 2.40
CA PRO A 178 10.09 8.72 1.74
C PRO A 178 8.59 8.64 2.02
N LEU A 179 8.03 9.54 2.85
CA LEU A 179 6.65 9.45 3.36
C LEU A 179 5.62 9.26 2.24
N GLY A 180 5.77 9.98 1.13
CA GLY A 180 4.84 9.88 0.00
C GLY A 180 4.81 8.50 -0.63
N VAL A 181 5.95 7.84 -0.72
CA VAL A 181 6.05 6.45 -1.19
C VAL A 181 5.54 5.48 -0.13
N TRP A 182 5.92 5.65 1.13
CA TRP A 182 5.41 4.81 2.22
C TRP A 182 3.88 4.76 2.27
N VAL A 183 3.22 5.91 2.17
CA VAL A 183 1.75 5.96 2.19
C VAL A 183 1.12 5.46 0.88
N HIS A 184 1.85 5.51 -0.25
CA HIS A 184 1.40 4.92 -1.50
C HIS A 184 1.42 3.39 -1.39
N GLU A 185 2.56 2.81 -1.07
CA GLU A 185 2.72 1.36 -0.98
C GLU A 185 1.81 0.75 0.10
N PHE A 186 1.68 1.42 1.24
CA PHE A 186 0.73 0.99 2.26
C PHE A 186 -0.75 1.13 1.83
N GLY A 187 -1.04 1.99 0.86
CA GLY A 187 -2.35 2.04 0.22
C GLY A 187 -2.71 0.76 -0.51
N HIS A 188 -1.72 0.03 -1.04
CA HIS A 188 -1.90 -1.30 -1.62
C HIS A 188 -2.22 -2.34 -0.55
N GLU A 189 -1.56 -2.27 0.61
CA GLU A 189 -1.85 -3.10 1.79
C GLU A 189 -3.33 -2.99 2.22
N LEU A 190 -3.93 -1.81 2.07
CA LEU A 190 -5.35 -1.57 2.32
C LEU A 190 -6.27 -2.00 1.14
N GLY A 191 -5.72 -2.59 0.09
CA GLY A 191 -6.45 -3.12 -1.07
C GLY A 191 -6.77 -2.09 -2.16
N ILE A 192 -6.10 -0.95 -2.21
CA ILE A 192 -6.28 0.04 -3.29
C ILE A 192 -5.24 -0.19 -4.39
N PRO A 193 -5.67 -0.34 -5.66
CA PRO A 193 -4.74 -0.47 -6.78
C PRO A 193 -4.10 0.86 -7.17
N ASP A 194 -3.06 0.79 -7.98
CA ASP A 194 -2.55 1.95 -8.72
C ASP A 194 -3.64 2.64 -9.52
N LEU A 195 -3.63 3.95 -9.48
CA LEU A 195 -4.54 4.80 -10.24
C LEU A 195 -3.80 5.70 -11.26
N TYR A 196 -2.50 5.47 -11.45
CA TYR A 196 -1.80 5.95 -12.64
C TYR A 196 -2.04 4.96 -13.80
N ASP A 197 -1.70 5.38 -15.01
CA ASP A 197 -1.86 4.53 -16.19
C ASP A 197 -0.61 3.68 -16.40
N THR A 198 -0.72 2.38 -16.20
CA THR A 198 0.39 1.42 -16.25
C THR A 198 0.90 1.14 -17.68
N ASP A 199 0.18 1.59 -18.73
CA ASP A 199 0.59 1.47 -20.13
C ASP A 199 1.04 2.79 -20.78
N ASP A 200 1.15 3.88 -20.00
CA ASP A 200 1.55 5.22 -20.39
C ASP A 200 0.67 5.86 -21.46
N SER A 201 -0.57 5.41 -21.64
CA SER A 201 -1.51 5.98 -22.63
C SER A 201 -2.18 7.25 -22.14
N SER A 202 -2.17 7.49 -20.81
CA SER A 202 -2.72 8.66 -20.13
C SER A 202 -1.96 8.98 -18.85
N GLU A 203 -2.42 9.98 -18.09
CA GLU A 203 -1.89 10.29 -16.74
C GLU A 203 -2.65 9.57 -15.62
N GLY A 204 -3.65 8.73 -15.94
CA GLY A 204 -4.56 8.20 -14.93
C GLY A 204 -5.22 9.33 -14.14
N ILE A 205 -5.25 9.25 -12.79
CA ILE A 205 -5.70 10.38 -11.97
C ILE A 205 -4.59 11.43 -11.70
N GLY A 206 -3.35 11.17 -12.16
CA GLY A 206 -2.22 12.09 -12.06
C GLY A 206 -1.97 12.56 -10.62
N HIS A 207 -1.75 13.86 -10.43
CA HIS A 207 -1.48 14.47 -9.13
C HIS A 207 -2.72 14.64 -8.23
N TRP A 208 -3.87 14.05 -8.58
CA TRP A 208 -5.10 14.17 -7.79
C TRP A 208 -5.30 13.04 -6.78
N GLY A 209 -4.40 12.11 -6.68
CA GLY A 209 -4.47 11.03 -5.71
C GLY A 209 -3.12 10.45 -5.38
N VAL A 210 -2.95 10.04 -4.12
CA VAL A 210 -1.71 9.43 -3.61
C VAL A 210 -1.39 8.12 -4.34
N MET A 211 -2.41 7.34 -4.76
CA MET A 211 -2.22 6.12 -5.57
C MET A 211 -1.88 6.41 -7.03
N ALA A 212 -1.30 7.55 -7.31
CA ALA A 212 -0.73 7.99 -8.58
C ALA A 212 0.35 9.04 -8.28
N SER A 213 0.66 9.95 -9.22
CA SER A 213 1.71 10.97 -9.04
C SER A 213 1.50 11.92 -7.85
N GLY A 214 0.40 11.81 -7.13
CA GLY A 214 0.13 12.60 -5.94
C GLY A 214 0.98 12.23 -4.72
N SER A 215 1.60 11.04 -4.70
CA SER A 215 2.60 10.65 -3.69
C SER A 215 3.83 11.55 -3.72
N TRP A 216 4.19 12.07 -4.89
CA TRP A 216 5.34 12.95 -5.10
C TRP A 216 5.07 14.43 -4.81
N ALA A 217 3.92 14.78 -4.25
CA ALA A 217 3.60 16.17 -3.95
C ALA A 217 4.58 16.73 -2.91
N ASP A 218 5.08 17.95 -3.17
CA ASP A 218 6.13 18.61 -2.40
C ASP A 218 7.38 17.74 -2.17
N ASN A 219 7.76 16.99 -3.20
CA ASN A 219 8.88 16.03 -3.20
C ASN A 219 8.71 14.84 -2.22
N GLY A 220 7.47 14.39 -2.02
CA GLY A 220 7.13 13.30 -1.12
C GLY A 220 6.89 13.70 0.33
N GLU A 221 7.15 14.97 0.68
CA GLU A 221 6.97 15.45 2.07
C GLU A 221 5.48 15.67 2.43
N THR A 222 4.66 16.03 1.43
CA THR A 222 3.24 16.33 1.67
C THR A 222 2.38 15.62 0.61
N PRO A 223 2.25 14.29 0.67
CA PRO A 223 1.46 13.53 -0.29
C PRO A 223 0.00 14.00 -0.28
N VAL A 224 -0.64 14.01 -1.46
CA VAL A 224 -2.04 14.42 -1.55
C VAL A 224 -2.96 13.33 -1.01
N TYR A 225 -4.19 13.68 -0.67
CA TYR A 225 -5.18 12.72 -0.19
C TYR A 225 -5.47 11.60 -1.21
N PHE A 226 -5.94 10.47 -0.72
CA PHE A 226 -6.61 9.48 -1.54
C PHE A 226 -7.76 10.10 -2.34
N SER A 227 -8.02 9.58 -3.54
CA SER A 227 -9.16 10.02 -4.35
C SER A 227 -10.49 9.79 -3.63
N ALA A 228 -11.54 10.53 -4.01
CA ALA A 228 -12.88 10.28 -3.49
C ALA A 228 -13.32 8.83 -3.67
N TRP A 229 -12.91 8.19 -4.78
CA TRP A 229 -13.22 6.78 -5.04
C TRP A 229 -12.50 5.87 -4.05
N SER A 230 -11.19 6.06 -3.82
CA SER A 230 -10.41 5.25 -2.87
C SER A 230 -10.96 5.38 -1.45
N ARG A 231 -11.23 6.61 -0.99
CA ARG A 231 -11.79 6.87 0.34
C ARG A 231 -13.18 6.27 0.53
N TYR A 232 -14.01 6.28 -0.52
CA TYR A 232 -15.32 5.62 -0.50
C TYR A 232 -15.18 4.10 -0.48
N TRP A 233 -14.23 3.55 -1.26
CA TRP A 233 -13.94 2.12 -1.28
C TRP A 233 -13.46 1.61 0.07
N LEU A 234 -12.57 2.35 0.74
CA LEU A 234 -12.03 2.05 2.06
C LEU A 234 -13.05 2.25 3.20
N GLY A 235 -14.21 2.82 2.92
CA GLY A 235 -15.24 3.06 3.93
C GLY A 235 -15.00 4.29 4.79
N TRP A 236 -14.05 5.17 4.42
CA TRP A 236 -13.71 6.38 5.18
C TRP A 236 -14.69 7.53 4.97
N ILE A 237 -15.51 7.47 3.92
CA ILE A 237 -16.52 8.50 3.62
C ILE A 237 -17.82 7.88 3.15
N ASP A 238 -18.92 8.56 3.48
CA ASP A 238 -20.27 8.28 2.97
C ASP A 238 -20.68 9.40 2.00
N PRO A 239 -20.56 9.23 0.66
CA PRO A 239 -20.91 10.26 -0.28
C PRO A 239 -22.40 10.62 -0.25
N ILE A 240 -22.72 11.91 -0.32
CA ILE A 240 -24.11 12.39 -0.41
C ILE A 240 -24.65 12.10 -1.82
N VAL A 241 -25.68 11.26 -1.90
CA VAL A 241 -26.30 10.90 -3.18
C VAL A 241 -27.21 12.02 -3.68
N ILE A 242 -26.95 12.55 -4.87
CA ILE A 242 -27.77 13.58 -5.52
C ILE A 242 -28.67 12.91 -6.57
N THR A 243 -29.98 12.98 -6.34
CA THR A 243 -31.01 12.41 -7.24
C THR A 243 -31.80 13.46 -7.99
N ASP A 244 -31.75 14.71 -7.57
CA ASP A 244 -32.51 15.83 -8.13
C ASP A 244 -31.58 16.99 -8.50
N ASP A 245 -32.05 17.91 -9.35
CA ASP A 245 -31.32 19.12 -9.71
C ASP A 245 -31.09 20.01 -8.48
N ILE A 246 -29.84 20.31 -8.16
CA ILE A 246 -29.44 21.22 -7.11
C ILE A 246 -28.85 22.49 -7.73
N ASN A 247 -29.38 23.66 -7.32
CA ASN A 247 -28.83 24.95 -7.72
C ASN A 247 -28.00 25.55 -6.59
N ASN A 248 -26.82 26.07 -6.93
CA ASN A 248 -25.90 26.72 -5.98
C ASN A 248 -25.43 25.80 -4.83
N LEU A 249 -25.04 24.56 -5.19
CA LEU A 249 -24.37 23.67 -4.24
C LEU A 249 -22.99 24.26 -3.89
N GLU A 250 -22.75 24.53 -2.62
CA GLU A 250 -21.42 24.88 -2.13
C GLU A 250 -20.64 23.59 -1.86
N LEU A 251 -19.42 23.53 -2.41
CA LEU A 251 -18.49 22.42 -2.21
C LEU A 251 -17.36 22.89 -1.31
N GLU A 252 -17.44 22.54 -0.04
CA GLU A 252 -16.34 22.76 0.89
C GLU A 252 -15.14 21.85 0.51
N PRO A 253 -13.91 22.34 0.71
CA PRO A 253 -12.72 21.51 0.49
C PRO A 253 -12.73 20.25 1.37
N ILE A 254 -12.32 19.11 0.80
CA ILE A 254 -12.27 17.86 1.56
C ILE A 254 -11.24 17.91 2.68
N GLU A 255 -10.20 18.71 2.52
CA GLU A 255 -9.17 19.00 3.53
C GLU A 255 -9.74 19.77 4.75
N ASN A 256 -10.94 20.35 4.63
CA ASN A 256 -11.74 20.93 5.71
C ASN A 256 -12.98 20.07 6.03
N GLU A 257 -12.87 18.75 5.92
CA GLU A 257 -13.97 17.81 6.12
C GLU A 257 -15.17 18.02 5.16
N GLY A 258 -14.93 18.64 3.99
CA GLY A 258 -15.95 18.85 2.96
C GLY A 258 -16.57 17.55 2.47
N ASN A 259 -17.82 17.59 2.04
CA ASN A 259 -18.53 16.42 1.58
C ASN A 259 -18.10 16.01 0.15
N VAL A 260 -18.12 14.70 -0.09
CA VAL A 260 -18.12 14.13 -1.43
C VAL A 260 -19.54 13.86 -1.88
N TYR A 261 -19.85 14.15 -3.14
CA TYR A 261 -21.17 13.94 -3.71
C TYR A 261 -21.14 12.83 -4.77
N LEU A 262 -22.15 11.95 -4.72
CA LEU A 262 -22.31 10.87 -5.67
C LEU A 262 -23.50 11.19 -6.62
N LEU A 263 -23.23 11.23 -7.92
CA LEU A 263 -24.23 11.40 -8.96
C LEU A 263 -24.42 10.09 -9.72
N PRO A 264 -25.57 9.40 -9.52
CA PRO A 264 -25.88 8.22 -10.32
C PRO A 264 -26.07 8.57 -11.79
N ILE A 265 -25.56 7.73 -12.69
CA ILE A 265 -25.78 7.90 -14.13
C ILE A 265 -27.21 7.43 -14.49
N PRO A 266 -28.09 8.32 -15.02
CA PRO A 266 -29.46 7.96 -15.35
C PRO A 266 -29.56 6.80 -16.35
N GLY A 267 -30.40 5.80 -16.04
CA GLY A 267 -30.61 4.63 -16.87
C GLY A 267 -29.67 3.44 -16.60
N ASN A 268 -28.55 3.66 -15.95
CA ASN A 268 -27.57 2.62 -15.66
C ASN A 268 -27.55 2.18 -14.20
N TRP A 269 -28.12 2.96 -13.26
CA TRP A 269 -28.08 2.70 -11.83
C TRP A 269 -28.57 1.33 -11.42
N SER A 270 -29.55 0.79 -12.15
CA SER A 270 -30.10 -0.57 -11.87
C SER A 270 -29.28 -1.71 -12.48
N ASN A 271 -28.36 -1.42 -13.40
CA ASN A 271 -27.68 -2.44 -14.21
C ASN A 271 -26.14 -2.36 -14.21
N SER A 272 -25.53 -1.20 -13.92
CA SER A 272 -24.08 -1.03 -14.03
C SER A 272 -23.42 -0.41 -12.80
N ASN A 273 -24.16 0.12 -11.84
CA ASN A 273 -23.63 0.87 -10.68
C ASN A 273 -22.66 2.00 -11.08
N GLU A 274 -22.80 2.57 -12.28
CA GLU A 274 -21.98 3.66 -12.75
C GLU A 274 -22.42 4.98 -12.11
N TYR A 275 -21.45 5.77 -11.65
CA TYR A 275 -21.69 7.05 -10.98
C TYR A 275 -20.51 7.99 -11.18
N TYR A 276 -20.73 9.27 -10.92
CA TYR A 276 -19.67 10.26 -10.72
C TYR A 276 -19.52 10.57 -9.24
N LEU A 277 -18.28 10.73 -8.77
CA LEU A 277 -17.97 11.35 -7.49
C LEU A 277 -17.46 12.76 -7.73
N ILE A 278 -17.95 13.71 -6.94
CA ILE A 278 -17.56 15.12 -7.01
C ILE A 278 -17.02 15.54 -5.66
N GLU A 279 -15.80 16.04 -5.64
CA GLU A 279 -15.14 16.63 -4.48
C GLU A 279 -14.50 17.98 -4.85
N ASN A 280 -14.27 18.83 -3.86
CA ASN A 280 -13.48 20.04 -4.00
C ASN A 280 -12.16 19.84 -3.27
N ARG A 281 -11.05 20.01 -3.97
CA ARG A 281 -9.69 19.90 -3.43
C ARG A 281 -9.01 21.25 -3.44
N GLN A 282 -8.37 21.60 -2.34
CA GLN A 282 -7.65 22.86 -2.17
C GLN A 282 -6.29 22.61 -1.53
N LYS A 283 -5.26 23.31 -1.98
CA LYS A 283 -3.98 23.33 -1.26
C LYS A 283 -4.14 24.28 -0.06
N LEU A 284 -4.32 23.72 1.12
CA LEU A 284 -4.54 24.49 2.36
C LEU A 284 -3.27 24.59 3.23
N LYS A 285 -2.25 23.79 2.92
CA LYS A 285 -0.92 23.80 3.59
C LYS A 285 0.17 24.21 2.60
#